data_c7d6aa70e5465dd19cadf2e1c5843aee
#
_entry.id   c7d6aa70e5465dd19cadf2e1c5843aee
#
_cell.length_a   1.000
_cell.length_b   1.000
_cell.length_c   1.000
_cell.angle_alpha   90.00
_cell.angle_beta   90.00
_cell.angle_gamma   90.00
#
_symmetry.space_group_name_H-M   'P 1'
#
loop_
_entity.id
_entity.type
_entity.pdbx_description
1 polymer ?
#
loop_
_entity_poly.entity_id
_entity_poly.type
_entity_poly.pdbx_seq_one_letter_code
_entity_poly.pdbx_strand_id
1 'polypeptide(L)'
;MRRRLALVACLLAVAGAAACGGDDTAGARKAAEGYVSTLGKRDGAGTCALMTKGLQQQFLQAVARTDARFRGSSCRQAMQAALDTISPAQLRQFARAKIEDLKVDGDHGTFRYTVSRIRVDGRVSKEDGTWKVSCCVPGAGG
;
A
#
# COMPACT_ATOMS: atom_id res chain seq x y z
N MET A 1 -66.86 -24.66 -11.24
CA MET A 1 -66.09 -24.84 -12.48
C MET A 1 -65.53 -23.52 -12.93
N ARG A 2 -64.29 -23.45 -13.12
CA ARG A 2 -63.36 -22.56 -13.82
C ARG A 2 -62.15 -22.21 -12.95
N ARG A 3 -61.10 -22.99 -13.18
CA ARG A 3 -59.76 -22.76 -12.72
C ARG A 3 -59.23 -21.46 -13.33
N ARG A 4 -58.72 -20.58 -12.55
CA ARG A 4 -57.84 -19.47 -13.02
C ARG A 4 -56.47 -19.69 -12.42
N LEU A 5 -55.55 -20.14 -13.24
CA LEU A 5 -54.13 -20.14 -13.01
C LEU A 5 -53.67 -18.71 -12.98
N ALA A 6 -53.14 -18.29 -11.85
CA ALA A 6 -52.36 -17.06 -11.73
C ALA A 6 -50.91 -17.40 -11.91
N LEU A 7 -50.36 -17.03 -13.06
CA LEU A 7 -48.93 -17.02 -13.35
C LEU A 7 -48.30 -15.89 -12.54
N VAL A 8 -47.55 -16.28 -11.55
CA VAL A 8 -46.66 -15.37 -10.84
C VAL A 8 -45.35 -15.33 -11.65
N ALA A 9 -45.17 -14.28 -12.41
CA ALA A 9 -43.89 -13.98 -13.07
C ALA A 9 -42.92 -13.47 -12.03
N CYS A 10 -41.96 -14.30 -11.61
CA CYS A 10 -40.77 -13.87 -10.89
C CYS A 10 -39.89 -13.06 -11.81
N LEU A 11 -39.97 -11.76 -11.71
CA LEU A 11 -38.97 -10.84 -12.23
C LEU A 11 -37.74 -10.90 -11.30
N LEU A 12 -36.78 -11.73 -11.67
CA LEU A 12 -35.42 -11.68 -11.14
C LEU A 12 -34.76 -10.41 -11.69
N ALA A 13 -34.78 -9.37 -10.89
CA ALA A 13 -33.92 -8.22 -11.11
C ALA A 13 -32.46 -8.66 -10.85
N VAL A 14 -31.74 -8.93 -11.90
CA VAL A 14 -30.27 -9.02 -11.87
C VAL A 14 -29.77 -7.59 -11.64
N ALA A 15 -29.68 -7.19 -10.36
CA ALA A 15 -28.97 -6.00 -9.96
C ALA A 15 -27.48 -6.23 -10.27
N GLY A 16 -26.98 -5.54 -11.27
CA GLY A 16 -25.63 -5.65 -11.76
C GLY A 16 -24.59 -5.40 -10.67
N ALA A 17 -23.72 -6.36 -10.50
CA ALA A 17 -22.49 -6.22 -9.75
C ALA A 17 -21.51 -5.30 -10.51
N ALA A 18 -21.72 -4.01 -10.46
CA ALA A 18 -20.87 -3.00 -11.10
C ALA A 18 -20.26 -2.02 -10.09
N ALA A 19 -20.04 -2.44 -8.84
CA ALA A 19 -19.58 -1.52 -7.79
C ALA A 19 -18.27 -1.92 -7.09
N CYS A 20 -17.54 -2.95 -7.53
CA CYS A 20 -16.33 -3.40 -6.80
C CYS A 20 -15.03 -2.73 -7.25
N GLY A 21 -14.94 -2.08 -8.41
CA GLY A 21 -13.69 -1.52 -8.92
C GLY A 21 -13.29 -0.17 -8.31
N GLY A 22 -14.25 0.68 -7.90
CA GLY A 22 -13.99 2.02 -7.38
C GLY A 22 -13.39 2.01 -5.97
N ASP A 23 -13.90 1.16 -5.09
CA ASP A 23 -13.46 1.05 -3.70
C ASP A 23 -12.04 0.48 -3.61
N ASP A 24 -11.68 -0.47 -4.47
CA ASP A 24 -10.36 -1.06 -4.51
C ASP A 24 -9.30 -0.06 -4.96
N THR A 25 -9.57 0.74 -5.97
CA THR A 25 -8.66 1.80 -6.42
C THR A 25 -8.48 2.87 -5.34
N ALA A 26 -9.56 3.27 -4.67
CA ALA A 26 -9.50 4.21 -3.55
C ALA A 26 -8.70 3.65 -2.36
N GLY A 27 -8.89 2.38 -2.03
CA GLY A 27 -8.14 1.70 -0.97
C GLY A 27 -6.65 1.58 -1.29
N ALA A 28 -6.31 1.18 -2.51
CA ALA A 28 -4.93 1.11 -2.99
C ALA A 28 -4.24 2.48 -2.96
N ARG A 29 -4.94 3.54 -3.41
CA ARG A 29 -4.45 4.92 -3.36
C ARG A 29 -4.17 5.36 -1.94
N LYS A 30 -5.12 5.13 -1.03
CA LYS A 30 -4.97 5.47 0.39
C LYS A 30 -3.77 4.78 1.03
N ALA A 31 -3.51 3.51 0.69
CA ALA A 31 -2.35 2.78 1.18
C ALA A 31 -1.03 3.40 0.66
N ALA A 32 -0.95 3.68 -0.65
CA ALA A 32 0.23 4.28 -1.26
C ALA A 32 0.50 5.70 -0.72
N GLU A 33 -0.51 6.56 -0.66
CA GLU A 33 -0.41 7.92 -0.12
C GLU A 33 -0.05 7.91 1.37
N GLY A 34 -0.68 7.04 2.15
CA GLY A 34 -0.40 6.85 3.57
C GLY A 34 1.05 6.45 3.80
N TYR A 35 1.57 5.50 3.02
CA TYR A 35 2.95 5.05 3.11
C TYR A 35 3.95 6.20 2.89
N VAL A 36 3.79 6.95 1.80
CA VAL A 36 4.68 8.09 1.50
C VAL A 36 4.54 9.20 2.56
N SER A 37 3.32 9.44 3.05
CA SER A 37 3.06 10.40 4.12
C SER A 37 3.74 10.03 5.43
N THR A 38 3.69 8.74 5.84
CA THR A 38 4.34 8.28 7.07
C THR A 38 5.86 8.38 7.00
N LEU A 39 6.46 8.13 5.82
CA LEU A 39 7.88 8.40 5.57
C LEU A 39 8.21 9.88 5.80
N GLY A 40 7.43 10.79 5.23
CA GLY A 40 7.63 12.23 5.38
C GLY A 40 7.46 12.75 6.80
N LYS A 41 6.64 12.07 7.61
CA LYS A 41 6.40 12.37 9.03
C LYS A 41 7.40 11.72 9.97
N ARG A 42 8.35 10.94 9.46
CA ARG A 42 9.29 10.14 10.27
C ARG A 42 8.56 9.15 11.20
N ASP A 43 7.46 8.60 10.73
CA ASP A 43 6.65 7.65 11.49
C ASP A 43 7.00 6.21 11.10
N GLY A 44 7.97 5.63 11.77
CA GLY A 44 8.42 4.25 11.49
C GLY A 44 7.34 3.21 11.78
N ALA A 45 6.53 3.40 12.81
CA ALA A 45 5.44 2.50 13.15
C ALA A 45 4.34 2.53 12.09
N GLY A 46 3.90 3.73 11.70
CA GLY A 46 2.90 3.92 10.66
C GLY A 46 3.36 3.39 9.29
N THR A 47 4.63 3.62 8.94
CA THR A 47 5.21 3.08 7.71
C THR A 47 5.16 1.54 7.69
N CYS A 48 5.60 0.87 8.75
CA CYS A 48 5.55 -0.59 8.86
C CYS A 48 4.11 -1.14 8.83
N ALA A 49 3.15 -0.45 9.44
CA ALA A 49 1.75 -0.87 9.44
C ALA A 49 1.15 -0.89 8.02
N LEU A 50 1.66 -0.03 7.13
CA LEU A 50 1.23 0.04 5.72
C LEU A 50 2.01 -0.90 4.79
N MET A 51 3.01 -1.62 5.28
CA MET A 51 3.76 -2.62 4.54
C MET A 51 3.14 -4.01 4.71
N THR A 52 3.17 -4.82 3.65
CA THR A 52 2.86 -6.26 3.79
C THR A 52 3.90 -6.94 4.69
N LYS A 53 3.51 -8.06 5.30
CA LYS A 53 4.46 -8.89 6.10
C LYS A 53 5.70 -9.28 5.29
N GLY A 54 5.50 -9.62 4.02
CA GLY A 54 6.61 -9.96 3.11
C GLY A 54 7.58 -8.79 2.93
N LEU A 55 7.06 -7.58 2.70
CA LEU A 55 7.90 -6.39 2.55
C LEU A 55 8.63 -6.03 3.86
N GLN A 56 7.96 -6.16 5.01
CA GLN A 56 8.61 -5.96 6.31
C GLN A 56 9.79 -6.91 6.51
N GLN A 57 9.63 -8.20 6.17
CA GLN A 57 10.69 -9.19 6.26
C GLN A 57 11.85 -8.87 5.32
N GLN A 58 11.57 -8.50 4.07
CA GLN A 58 12.61 -8.10 3.11
C GLN A 58 13.39 -6.88 3.60
N PHE A 59 12.69 -5.87 4.13
CA PHE A 59 13.30 -4.70 4.73
C PHE A 59 14.22 -5.07 5.91
N LEU A 60 13.74 -5.88 6.85
CA LEU A 60 14.53 -6.33 8.01
C LEU A 60 15.78 -7.12 7.59
N GLN A 61 15.67 -8.00 6.59
CA GLN A 61 16.81 -8.71 6.03
C GLN A 61 17.82 -7.77 5.40
N ALA A 62 17.35 -6.77 4.65
CA ALA A 62 18.23 -5.80 4.01
C ALA A 62 19.01 -4.97 5.04
N VAL A 63 18.34 -4.41 6.04
CA VAL A 63 19.02 -3.62 7.08
C VAL A 63 19.95 -4.46 7.94
N ALA A 64 19.59 -5.71 8.26
CA ALA A 64 20.44 -6.62 9.04
C ALA A 64 21.72 -7.06 8.29
N ARG A 65 21.71 -7.04 6.96
CA ARG A 65 22.91 -7.26 6.14
C ARG A 65 23.86 -6.06 6.17
N THR A 66 23.30 -4.87 6.25
CA THR A 66 24.07 -3.63 6.27
C THR A 66 24.61 -3.32 7.67
N ASP A 67 23.80 -3.59 8.70
CA ASP A 67 24.15 -3.35 10.09
C ASP A 67 23.63 -4.47 10.98
N ALA A 68 24.57 -5.24 11.55
CA ALA A 68 24.26 -6.38 12.40
C ALA A 68 23.46 -6.02 13.67
N ARG A 69 23.47 -4.76 14.10
CA ARG A 69 22.68 -4.29 15.25
C ARG A 69 21.17 -4.46 15.03
N PHE A 70 20.71 -4.53 13.77
CA PHE A 70 19.31 -4.73 13.45
C PHE A 70 18.86 -6.19 13.39
N ARG A 71 19.75 -7.14 13.66
CA ARG A 71 19.37 -8.55 13.75
C ARG A 71 18.39 -8.74 14.92
N GLY A 72 17.23 -9.29 14.62
CA GLY A 72 16.17 -9.50 15.61
C GLY A 72 15.36 -8.25 15.98
N SER A 73 15.60 -7.10 15.32
CA SER A 73 14.78 -5.91 15.50
C SER A 73 13.39 -6.10 14.92
N SER A 74 12.41 -5.41 15.50
CA SER A 74 11.09 -5.26 14.85
C SER A 74 11.16 -4.31 13.65
N CYS A 75 10.21 -4.44 12.73
CA CYS A 75 10.09 -3.49 11.60
C CYS A 75 10.06 -2.05 12.10
N ARG A 76 9.26 -1.76 13.12
CA ARG A 76 9.15 -0.41 13.70
C ARG A 76 10.50 0.14 14.19
N GLN A 77 11.26 -0.64 14.93
CA GLN A 77 12.56 -0.22 15.44
C GLN A 77 13.55 0.06 14.31
N ALA A 78 13.66 -0.87 13.36
CA ALA A 78 14.56 -0.71 12.22
C ALA A 78 14.15 0.46 11.30
N MET A 79 12.84 0.61 11.04
CA MET A 79 12.32 1.70 10.22
C MET A 79 12.52 3.05 10.88
N GLN A 80 12.25 3.16 12.18
CA GLN A 80 12.47 4.41 12.92
C GLN A 80 13.94 4.81 12.87
N ALA A 81 14.85 3.88 13.14
CA ALA A 81 16.28 4.14 13.08
C ALA A 81 16.74 4.56 11.66
N ALA A 82 16.20 3.92 10.61
CA ALA A 82 16.48 4.34 9.24
C ALA A 82 15.97 5.75 8.93
N LEU A 83 14.74 6.09 9.34
CA LEU A 83 14.15 7.41 9.15
C LEU A 83 14.87 8.50 9.94
N ASP A 84 15.46 8.18 11.09
CA ASP A 84 16.21 9.12 11.91
C ASP A 84 17.53 9.56 11.26
N THR A 85 18.04 8.80 10.29
CA THR A 85 19.22 9.18 9.49
C THR A 85 18.90 10.13 8.33
N ILE A 86 17.62 10.27 7.97
CA ILE A 86 17.18 11.10 6.85
C ILE A 86 17.08 12.56 7.30
N SER A 87 17.66 13.47 6.51
CA SER A 87 17.61 14.90 6.82
C SER A 87 16.18 15.46 6.77
N PRO A 88 15.84 16.50 7.57
CA PRO A 88 14.54 17.15 7.50
C PRO A 88 14.17 17.66 6.10
N ALA A 89 15.16 18.07 5.31
CA ALA A 89 14.94 18.52 3.94
C ALA A 89 14.48 17.38 3.02
N GLN A 90 15.07 16.19 3.15
CA GLN A 90 14.66 14.99 2.42
C GLN A 90 13.27 14.50 2.86
N LEU A 91 12.98 14.50 4.17
CA LEU A 91 11.66 14.13 4.69
C LEU A 91 10.55 15.04 4.15
N ARG A 92 10.80 16.35 4.04
CA ARG A 92 9.84 17.29 3.41
C ARG A 92 9.54 16.94 1.96
N GLN A 93 10.46 16.31 1.25
CA GLN A 93 10.22 15.90 -0.13
C GLN A 93 9.28 14.68 -0.20
N PHE A 94 9.40 13.74 0.72
CA PHE A 94 8.40 12.68 0.87
C PHE A 94 7.03 13.24 1.21
N ALA A 95 6.94 14.18 2.13
CA ALA A 95 5.67 14.82 2.50
C ALA A 95 4.98 15.55 1.34
N ARG A 96 5.73 15.97 0.32
CA ARG A 96 5.21 16.64 -0.88
C ARG A 96 5.00 15.70 -2.06
N ALA A 97 5.47 14.48 -1.97
CA ALA A 97 5.34 13.51 -3.06
C ALA A 97 3.87 13.16 -3.29
N LYS A 98 3.50 13.06 -4.55
CA LYS A 98 2.16 12.67 -4.98
C LYS A 98 2.21 11.31 -5.64
N ILE A 99 1.17 10.53 -5.42
CA ILE A 99 1.01 9.25 -6.10
C ILE A 99 0.50 9.50 -7.51
N GLU A 100 1.26 8.99 -8.47
CA GLU A 100 1.01 9.07 -9.90
C GLU A 100 0.84 7.66 -10.49
N ASP A 101 0.21 7.56 -11.64
CA ASP A 101 0.09 6.32 -12.44
C ASP A 101 -0.40 5.10 -11.64
N LEU A 102 -1.31 5.30 -10.69
CA LEU A 102 -1.89 4.19 -9.95
C LEU A 102 -2.76 3.33 -10.86
N LYS A 103 -2.42 2.04 -10.96
CA LYS A 103 -3.17 1.02 -11.69
C LYS A 103 -3.45 -0.14 -10.73
N VAL A 104 -4.70 -0.60 -10.71
CA VAL A 104 -5.15 -1.71 -9.86
C VAL A 104 -5.71 -2.80 -10.76
N ASP A 105 -5.31 -4.03 -10.50
CA ASP A 105 -5.81 -5.24 -11.14
C ASP A 105 -6.03 -6.31 -10.07
N GLY A 106 -7.30 -6.60 -9.76
CA GLY A 106 -7.67 -7.50 -8.68
C GLY A 106 -7.11 -7.06 -7.33
N ASP A 107 -6.38 -7.94 -6.68
CA ASP A 107 -5.77 -7.70 -5.36
C ASP A 107 -4.36 -7.10 -5.42
N HIS A 108 -3.94 -6.64 -6.59
CA HIS A 108 -2.61 -6.05 -6.83
C HIS A 108 -2.71 -4.71 -7.54
N GLY A 109 -1.70 -3.88 -7.35
CA GLY A 109 -1.60 -2.63 -8.07
C GLY A 109 -0.17 -2.12 -8.14
N THR A 110 0.04 -1.17 -9.05
CA THR A 110 1.30 -0.43 -9.20
C THR A 110 1.04 1.05 -9.06
N PHE A 111 1.99 1.76 -8.52
CA PHE A 111 1.95 3.21 -8.42
C PHE A 111 3.34 3.80 -8.61
N ARG A 112 3.39 5.09 -8.81
CA ARG A 112 4.63 5.85 -8.95
C ARG A 112 4.58 7.10 -8.08
N TYR A 113 5.72 7.52 -7.58
CA TYR A 113 5.89 8.84 -6.97
C TYR A 113 7.29 9.37 -7.25
N THR A 114 7.48 10.67 -7.10
CA THR A 114 8.76 11.32 -7.32
C THR A 114 9.22 12.00 -6.04
N VAL A 115 10.46 11.73 -5.64
CA VAL A 115 11.14 12.36 -4.50
C VAL A 115 12.50 12.85 -4.97
N SER A 116 12.82 14.12 -4.72
CA SER A 116 14.12 14.70 -5.13
C SER A 116 14.47 14.46 -6.61
N ARG A 117 13.51 14.54 -7.51
CA ARG A 117 13.64 14.22 -8.95
C ARG A 117 13.89 12.73 -9.25
N ILE A 118 13.92 11.89 -8.24
CA ILE A 118 14.03 10.44 -8.40
C ILE A 118 12.61 9.88 -8.49
N ARG A 119 12.34 9.14 -9.56
CA ARG A 119 11.10 8.42 -9.76
C ARG A 119 11.21 7.07 -9.07
N VAL A 120 10.20 6.76 -8.26
CA VAL A 120 10.10 5.49 -7.53
C VAL A 120 8.84 4.77 -7.98
N ASP A 121 9.01 3.54 -8.45
CA ASP A 121 7.89 2.66 -8.76
C ASP A 121 7.61 1.78 -7.54
N GLY A 122 6.35 1.74 -7.12
CA GLY A 122 5.89 0.96 -5.98
C GLY A 122 4.80 -0.03 -6.39
N ARG A 123 4.52 -0.97 -5.49
CA ARG A 123 3.42 -1.91 -5.63
C ARG A 123 2.60 -1.95 -4.36
N VAL A 124 1.30 -2.18 -4.55
CA VAL A 124 0.35 -2.45 -3.47
C VAL A 124 -0.29 -3.81 -3.69
N SER A 125 -0.69 -4.45 -2.62
CA SER A 125 -1.48 -5.67 -2.66
C SER A 125 -2.41 -5.75 -1.46
N LYS A 126 -3.49 -6.51 -1.58
CA LYS A 126 -4.34 -6.84 -0.44
C LYS A 126 -3.69 -7.93 0.39
N GLU A 127 -3.60 -7.70 1.68
CA GLU A 127 -3.21 -8.67 2.68
C GLU A 127 -4.31 -8.70 3.76
N ASP A 128 -4.94 -9.83 3.93
CA ASP A 128 -6.09 -10.00 4.83
C ASP A 128 -7.21 -8.97 4.56
N GLY A 129 -7.52 -8.73 3.28
CA GLY A 129 -8.55 -7.78 2.84
C GLY A 129 -8.16 -6.30 2.93
N THR A 130 -6.96 -5.97 3.37
CA THR A 130 -6.46 -4.60 3.52
C THR A 130 -5.37 -4.29 2.50
N TRP A 131 -5.49 -3.17 1.81
CA TRP A 131 -4.46 -2.69 0.89
C TRP A 131 -3.22 -2.24 1.65
N LYS A 132 -2.06 -2.75 1.23
CA LYS A 132 -0.74 -2.43 1.78
C LYS A 132 0.31 -2.32 0.69
N VAL A 133 1.38 -1.60 0.97
CA VAL A 133 2.54 -1.55 0.07
C VAL A 133 3.29 -2.87 0.15
N SER A 134 3.54 -3.47 -1.02
CA SER A 134 4.15 -4.80 -1.16
C SER A 134 5.53 -4.78 -1.82
N CYS A 135 5.96 -3.63 -2.35
CA CYS A 135 7.28 -3.47 -2.93
C CYS A 135 7.81 -2.06 -2.79
N CYS A 136 9.09 -2.02 -2.80
CA CYS A 136 9.97 -0.91 -3.13
C CYS A 136 10.01 0.15 -2.05
N VAL A 137 10.88 -0.13 -1.06
CA VAL A 137 11.31 0.86 -0.07
C VAL A 137 12.35 1.75 -0.73
N PRO A 138 12.23 3.08 -0.66
CA PRO A 138 13.24 4.00 -1.18
C PRO A 138 14.61 3.68 -0.56
N GLY A 139 15.62 3.48 -1.39
CA GLY A 139 16.99 3.19 -0.93
C GLY A 139 17.32 1.72 -0.65
N ALA A 140 16.39 0.79 -0.80
CA ALA A 140 16.64 -0.66 -0.65
C ALA A 140 17.02 -1.36 -1.97
N GLY A 141 17.24 -0.61 -3.04
CA GLY A 141 17.60 -1.12 -4.34
C GLY A 141 18.97 -0.57 -4.75
N GLY A 142 20.00 -1.31 -4.51
CA GLY A 142 21.30 -1.20 -5.10
C GLY A 142 21.61 -2.46 -5.84
#